data_6e7e37898e8b31b0db3d5397a03ac922
#
_entry.id   6e7e37898e8b31b0db3d5397a03ac922
#
_cell.length_a   1.000
_cell.length_b   1.000
_cell.length_c   1.000
_cell.angle_alpha   90.00
_cell.angle_beta   90.00
_cell.angle_gamma   90.00
#
_symmetry.space_group_name_H-M   'P 1'
#
loop_
_entity.id
_entity.type
_entity.pdbx_description
1 polymer ?
#
loop_
_entity_poly.entity_id
_entity_poly.type
_entity_poly.pdbx_seq_one_letter_code
_entity_poly.pdbx_strand_id
1 'polypeptide(L)'
;IHYTNYFNYSVDDYIDNIKKCDKKLLRISRTKNKYRDFMLYYLHKRNYIDECVIEHPDFSTFQLDDFMDIDESIITKIKNDLPYVASYYEKNIQVDDYSNKVIPHDVYKKTIFTWASTSLPEQIDKVFINQSTFKPILFYHPLVIHSQPNHIHYLKKSGYKSYDWLFDESLDTLYNHEWETNYQRLWKNIKGIDKVMNMTRDELVLSLIHI
;
A
#
# COMPACT_ATOMS: atom_id res chain seq x y z
N ILE A 1 1.92 -20.42 15.30
CA ILE A 1 2.19 -19.72 14.03
C ILE A 1 3.68 -19.78 13.82
N HIS A 2 4.14 -20.58 12.84
CA HIS A 2 5.57 -20.68 12.53
C HIS A 2 5.99 -19.45 11.72
N TYR A 3 6.49 -18.42 12.37
CA TYR A 3 7.15 -17.27 11.75
C TYR A 3 8.64 -17.51 11.46
N THR A 4 9.13 -18.73 11.69
CA THR A 4 10.57 -19.06 11.68
C THR A 4 11.26 -18.83 10.33
N ASN A 5 10.52 -18.81 9.22
CA ASN A 5 11.12 -18.61 7.90
C ASN A 5 11.21 -17.14 7.46
N TYR A 6 10.68 -16.20 8.25
CA TYR A 6 10.67 -14.77 7.91
C TYR A 6 11.88 -14.00 8.44
N PHE A 7 12.56 -14.56 9.45
CA PHE A 7 13.66 -13.89 10.13
C PHE A 7 15.00 -13.90 9.38
N ASN A 8 15.06 -14.54 8.22
CA ASN A 8 16.27 -14.61 7.41
C ASN A 8 16.35 -13.53 6.30
N TYR A 9 15.38 -12.64 6.20
CA TYR A 9 15.38 -11.55 5.24
C TYR A 9 16.01 -10.31 5.89
N SER A 10 17.13 -9.87 5.35
CA SER A 10 17.94 -8.76 5.89
C SER A 10 17.71 -7.46 5.12
N VAL A 11 18.23 -6.36 5.65
CA VAL A 11 18.29 -5.07 4.94
C VAL A 11 19.10 -5.20 3.65
N ASP A 12 20.21 -5.96 3.69
CA ASP A 12 21.03 -6.18 2.49
C ASP A 12 20.28 -6.95 1.42
N ASP A 13 19.49 -7.97 1.81
CA ASP A 13 18.60 -8.69 0.88
C ASP A 13 17.57 -7.74 0.25
N TYR A 14 17.01 -6.82 1.04
CA TYR A 14 16.09 -5.82 0.53
C TYR A 14 16.77 -4.89 -0.47
N ILE A 15 17.94 -4.34 -0.13
CA ILE A 15 18.71 -3.45 -1.02
C ILE A 15 19.07 -4.16 -2.33
N ASP A 16 19.47 -5.42 -2.26
CA ASP A 16 19.78 -6.20 -3.46
C ASP A 16 18.53 -6.51 -4.30
N ASN A 17 17.37 -6.68 -3.67
CA ASN A 17 16.11 -6.88 -4.38
C ASN A 17 15.63 -5.60 -5.08
N ILE A 18 15.70 -4.43 -4.46
CA ILE A 18 15.26 -3.18 -5.09
C ILE A 18 16.06 -2.83 -6.35
N LYS A 19 17.32 -3.26 -6.44
CA LYS A 19 18.15 -3.12 -7.65
C LYS A 19 17.65 -3.98 -8.82
N LYS A 20 16.93 -5.07 -8.52
CA LYS A 20 16.54 -6.11 -9.49
C LYS A 20 15.03 -6.19 -9.74
N CYS A 21 14.21 -5.61 -8.86
CA CYS A 21 12.75 -5.75 -8.96
C CYS A 21 12.19 -5.02 -10.19
N ASP A 22 11.18 -5.60 -10.81
CA ASP A 22 10.55 -5.07 -12.03
C ASP A 22 9.53 -3.96 -11.73
N LYS A 23 8.96 -3.99 -10.54
CA LYS A 23 7.86 -3.13 -10.12
C LYS A 23 8.27 -2.22 -8.97
N LYS A 24 7.69 -1.04 -8.92
CA LYS A 24 7.94 -0.11 -7.81
C LYS A 24 6.97 -0.32 -6.67
N LEU A 25 5.68 -0.40 -6.96
CA LEU A 25 4.62 -0.33 -5.97
C LEU A 25 3.94 -1.68 -5.74
N LEU A 26 3.77 -2.04 -4.47
CA LEU A 26 2.88 -3.11 -4.03
C LEU A 26 1.60 -2.53 -3.44
N ARG A 27 0.46 -2.97 -3.98
CA ARG A 27 -0.86 -2.61 -3.47
C ARG A 27 -1.75 -3.85 -3.36
N ILE A 28 -2.00 -4.28 -2.14
CA ILE A 28 -2.87 -5.44 -1.85
C ILE A 28 -4.14 -4.96 -1.14
N SER A 29 -5.29 -5.33 -1.70
CA SER A 29 -6.59 -5.10 -1.09
C SER A 29 -7.48 -6.32 -1.26
N ARG A 30 -7.98 -6.85 -0.14
CA ARG A 30 -8.86 -8.04 -0.12
C ARG A 30 -10.29 -7.72 0.30
N THR A 31 -10.54 -6.50 0.77
CA THR A 31 -11.85 -6.09 1.24
C THR A 31 -12.25 -4.78 0.57
N LYS A 32 -13.55 -4.62 0.36
CA LYS A 32 -14.12 -3.42 -0.22
C LYS A 32 -13.94 -2.22 0.71
N ASN A 33 -13.56 -1.08 0.13
CA ASN A 33 -13.44 0.19 0.83
C ASN A 33 -13.27 1.30 -0.21
N LYS A 34 -14.06 2.37 -0.14
CA LYS A 34 -14.02 3.50 -1.10
C LYS A 34 -12.62 4.10 -1.30
N TYR A 35 -11.81 4.17 -0.26
CA TYR A 35 -10.43 4.68 -0.37
C TYR A 35 -9.55 3.73 -1.17
N ARG A 36 -9.78 2.43 -1.07
CA ARG A 36 -9.06 1.42 -1.86
C ARG A 36 -9.46 1.46 -3.32
N ASP A 37 -10.72 1.69 -3.59
CA ASP A 37 -11.24 1.88 -4.95
C ASP A 37 -10.63 3.14 -5.56
N PHE A 38 -10.59 4.23 -4.78
CA PHE A 38 -9.95 5.47 -5.21
C PHE A 38 -8.43 5.31 -5.44
N MET A 39 -7.72 4.57 -4.60
CA MET A 39 -6.32 4.25 -4.82
C MET A 39 -6.10 3.54 -6.15
N LEU A 40 -6.96 2.57 -6.50
CA LEU A 40 -6.88 1.87 -7.79
C LEU A 40 -7.19 2.82 -8.95
N TYR A 41 -8.26 3.61 -8.84
CA TYR A 41 -8.61 4.63 -9.82
C TYR A 41 -7.43 5.58 -10.08
N TYR A 42 -6.79 6.04 -9.02
CA TYR A 42 -5.66 6.95 -9.12
C TYR A 42 -4.46 6.34 -9.87
N LEU A 43 -4.13 5.09 -9.58
CA LEU A 43 -3.06 4.39 -10.30
C LEU A 43 -3.35 4.29 -11.81
N HIS A 44 -4.60 4.05 -12.18
CA HIS A 44 -5.02 4.09 -13.59
C HIS A 44 -4.93 5.50 -14.18
N LYS A 45 -5.44 6.51 -13.48
CA LYS A 45 -5.41 7.91 -13.92
C LYS A 45 -3.99 8.41 -14.19
N ARG A 46 -3.01 7.92 -13.45
CA ARG A 46 -1.59 8.26 -13.59
C ARG A 46 -0.81 7.32 -14.50
N ASN A 47 -1.44 6.29 -15.04
CA ASN A 47 -0.79 5.25 -15.85
C ASN A 47 0.34 4.51 -15.10
N TYR A 48 0.20 4.29 -13.80
CA TYR A 48 1.19 3.58 -12.98
C TYR A 48 0.97 2.08 -12.90
N ILE A 49 -0.11 1.55 -13.47
CA ILE A 49 -0.53 0.14 -13.34
C ILE A 49 0.61 -0.82 -13.74
N ASP A 50 1.33 -0.51 -14.80
CA ASP A 50 2.42 -1.36 -15.29
C ASP A 50 3.64 -1.40 -14.37
N GLU A 51 3.77 -0.43 -13.46
CA GLU A 51 4.83 -0.38 -12.46
C GLU A 51 4.39 -0.94 -11.09
N CYS A 52 3.20 -1.54 -11.02
CA CYS A 52 2.60 -2.03 -9.79
C CYS A 52 2.41 -3.55 -9.78
N VAL A 53 2.47 -4.13 -8.58
CA VAL A 53 1.84 -5.41 -8.26
C VAL A 53 0.55 -5.11 -7.52
N ILE A 54 -0.58 -5.46 -8.11
CA ILE A 54 -1.90 -5.12 -7.59
C ILE A 54 -2.68 -6.40 -7.27
N GLU A 55 -3.33 -6.40 -6.10
CA GLU A 55 -4.41 -7.30 -5.76
C GLU A 55 -5.63 -6.45 -5.42
N HIS A 56 -6.70 -6.64 -6.16
CA HIS A 56 -7.96 -5.97 -5.95
C HIS A 56 -9.09 -6.90 -6.38
N PRO A 57 -9.99 -7.29 -5.47
CA PRO A 57 -11.09 -8.21 -5.80
C PRO A 57 -12.06 -7.56 -6.78
N ASP A 58 -12.81 -8.42 -7.48
CA ASP A 58 -13.93 -7.97 -8.28
C ASP A 58 -15.04 -7.43 -7.36
N PHE A 59 -15.38 -6.18 -7.56
CA PHE A 59 -16.52 -5.56 -6.89
C PHE A 59 -17.55 -5.13 -7.93
N SER A 60 -18.74 -5.64 -7.79
CA SER A 60 -19.88 -5.26 -8.63
C SER A 60 -20.22 -3.76 -8.57
N THR A 61 -19.71 -3.07 -7.55
CA THR A 61 -19.90 -1.63 -7.37
C THR A 61 -18.61 -0.97 -6.94
N PHE A 62 -18.12 -0.10 -7.77
CA PHE A 62 -17.03 0.84 -7.46
C PHE A 62 -17.62 2.02 -6.69
N GLN A 63 -17.07 2.39 -5.54
CA GLN A 63 -17.57 3.49 -4.72
C GLN A 63 -16.59 4.67 -4.77
N LEU A 64 -16.86 5.59 -5.70
CA LEU A 64 -16.07 6.80 -5.85
C LEU A 64 -16.92 8.08 -5.71
N ASP A 65 -18.19 7.95 -5.31
CA ASP A 65 -19.17 9.03 -5.29
C ASP A 65 -18.77 10.23 -4.42
N ASP A 66 -17.88 9.99 -3.44
CA ASP A 66 -17.36 11.02 -2.53
C ASP A 66 -16.13 11.77 -3.09
N PHE A 67 -15.61 11.36 -4.25
CA PHE A 67 -14.41 11.95 -4.83
C PHE A 67 -14.76 12.79 -6.06
N MET A 68 -14.24 14.02 -6.11
CA MET A 68 -14.48 14.95 -7.22
C MET A 68 -13.64 14.58 -8.46
N ASP A 69 -14.08 15.02 -9.62
CA ASP A 69 -13.38 14.88 -10.91
C ASP A 69 -13.11 13.43 -11.34
N ILE A 70 -14.13 12.59 -11.30
CA ILE A 70 -14.07 11.20 -11.73
C ILE A 70 -14.23 11.13 -13.26
N ASP A 71 -13.28 10.45 -13.90
CA ASP A 71 -13.32 10.13 -15.32
C ASP A 71 -13.96 8.74 -15.53
N GLU A 72 -15.17 8.74 -16.12
CA GLU A 72 -15.93 7.51 -16.37
C GLU A 72 -15.23 6.55 -17.34
N SER A 73 -14.37 7.04 -18.20
CA SER A 73 -13.59 6.18 -19.10
C SER A 73 -12.59 5.32 -18.33
N ILE A 74 -11.99 5.89 -17.29
CA ILE A 74 -11.09 5.17 -16.39
C ILE A 74 -11.88 4.12 -15.58
N ILE A 75 -13.06 4.47 -15.08
CA ILE A 75 -13.94 3.53 -14.36
C ILE A 75 -14.29 2.34 -15.24
N THR A 76 -14.65 2.60 -16.51
CA THR A 76 -14.96 1.54 -17.47
C THR A 76 -13.75 0.62 -17.70
N LYS A 77 -12.56 1.20 -17.85
CA LYS A 77 -11.32 0.41 -17.98
C LYS A 77 -11.07 -0.47 -16.75
N ILE A 78 -11.17 0.11 -15.55
CA ILE A 78 -10.98 -0.64 -14.29
C ILE A 78 -11.97 -1.81 -14.20
N LYS A 79 -13.26 -1.58 -14.52
CA LYS A 79 -14.28 -2.64 -14.49
C LYS A 79 -13.99 -3.79 -15.45
N ASN A 80 -13.41 -3.48 -16.60
CA ASN A 80 -13.03 -4.49 -17.59
C ASN A 80 -11.76 -5.28 -17.17
N ASP A 81 -10.87 -4.65 -16.42
CA ASP A 81 -9.60 -5.24 -16.00
C ASP A 81 -9.72 -6.01 -14.66
N LEU A 82 -10.80 -5.83 -13.89
CA LEU A 82 -11.04 -6.53 -12.63
C LEU A 82 -11.45 -8.00 -12.86
N PRO A 83 -11.09 -8.92 -11.96
CA PRO A 83 -10.28 -8.72 -10.76
C PRO A 83 -8.78 -8.64 -11.03
N TYR A 84 -8.07 -7.80 -10.30
CA TYR A 84 -6.62 -7.88 -10.27
C TYR A 84 -6.20 -8.97 -9.29
N VAL A 85 -5.63 -10.03 -9.80
CA VAL A 85 -5.13 -11.16 -9.02
C VAL A 85 -3.61 -11.15 -9.10
N ALA A 86 -2.96 -10.98 -7.96
CA ALA A 86 -1.51 -11.08 -7.95
C ALA A 86 -1.09 -12.52 -8.27
N SER A 87 -0.15 -12.67 -9.21
CA SER A 87 0.27 -13.94 -9.83
C SER A 87 0.73 -15.05 -8.87
N TYR A 88 0.93 -14.74 -7.59
CA TYR A 88 1.30 -15.75 -6.60
C TYR A 88 0.14 -16.68 -6.19
N TYR A 89 -1.13 -16.32 -6.49
CA TYR A 89 -2.27 -17.22 -6.27
C TYR A 89 -2.36 -18.33 -7.32
N GLU A 90 -1.71 -18.21 -8.45
CA GLU A 90 -1.73 -19.22 -9.51
C GLU A 90 -1.06 -20.55 -9.11
N LYS A 91 -0.31 -20.57 -8.00
CA LYS A 91 0.34 -21.78 -7.49
C LYS A 91 -0.40 -22.36 -6.28
N ASN A 92 -1.56 -23.01 -6.52
CA ASN A 92 -2.18 -24.02 -5.62
C ASN A 92 -2.38 -23.64 -4.14
N ILE A 93 -2.52 -22.37 -3.78
CA ILE A 93 -3.04 -22.03 -2.47
C ILE A 93 -4.57 -21.99 -2.61
N GLN A 94 -5.23 -23.05 -2.13
CA GLN A 94 -6.68 -23.04 -2.06
C GLN A 94 -7.14 -21.81 -1.30
N VAL A 95 -8.05 -21.05 -1.92
CA VAL A 95 -8.55 -19.75 -1.45
C VAL A 95 -9.32 -19.86 -0.12
N ASP A 96 -9.58 -21.08 0.35
CA ASP A 96 -10.28 -21.36 1.61
C ASP A 96 -9.48 -21.04 2.88
N ASP A 97 -8.18 -20.80 2.78
CA ASP A 97 -7.43 -20.32 3.93
C ASP A 97 -7.44 -18.76 3.98
N TYR A 98 -8.63 -18.22 4.29
CA TYR A 98 -8.78 -16.83 4.75
C TYR A 98 -7.94 -16.51 5.99
N SER A 99 -7.26 -17.50 6.54
CA SER A 99 -6.23 -17.28 7.52
C SER A 99 -5.10 -16.56 6.80
N ASN A 100 -5.02 -15.30 6.96
CA ASN A 100 -3.98 -14.34 6.67
C ASN A 100 -2.53 -14.76 7.03
N LYS A 101 -2.26 -16.06 7.09
CA LYS A 101 -1.04 -16.66 7.64
C LYS A 101 0.11 -16.72 6.65
N VAL A 102 -0.21 -16.78 5.35
CA VAL A 102 0.84 -16.83 4.34
C VAL A 102 1.14 -15.41 3.88
N ILE A 103 2.33 -14.95 4.19
CA ILE A 103 2.84 -13.70 3.62
C ILE A 103 3.38 -14.04 2.24
N PRO A 104 2.91 -13.41 1.17
CA PRO A 104 3.42 -13.66 -0.17
C PRO A 104 4.81 -13.03 -0.32
N HIS A 105 5.85 -13.75 0.08
CA HIS A 105 7.24 -13.28 0.03
C HIS A 105 7.62 -12.72 -1.35
N ASP A 106 7.20 -13.43 -2.40
CA ASP A 106 7.62 -13.11 -3.76
C ASP A 106 7.14 -11.74 -4.23
N VAL A 107 5.99 -11.26 -3.75
CA VAL A 107 5.49 -9.95 -4.15
C VAL A 107 6.26 -8.81 -3.51
N TYR A 108 6.69 -8.98 -2.25
CA TYR A 108 7.55 -8.00 -1.59
C TYR A 108 8.95 -7.95 -2.22
N LYS A 109 9.47 -9.08 -2.69
CA LYS A 109 10.75 -9.12 -3.39
C LYS A 109 10.71 -8.54 -4.82
N LYS A 110 9.52 -8.42 -5.40
CA LYS A 110 9.32 -7.85 -6.75
C LYS A 110 9.01 -6.37 -6.75
N THR A 111 8.86 -5.76 -5.59
CA THR A 111 8.42 -4.36 -5.44
C THR A 111 9.31 -3.60 -4.46
N ILE A 112 9.33 -2.28 -4.57
CA ILE A 112 10.20 -1.40 -3.77
C ILE A 112 9.47 -0.91 -2.53
N PHE A 113 8.20 -0.52 -2.65
CA PHE A 113 7.44 0.05 -1.54
C PHE A 113 5.98 -0.41 -1.55
N THR A 114 5.27 -0.17 -0.45
CA THR A 114 3.88 -0.58 -0.29
C THR A 114 2.97 0.61 -0.04
N TRP A 115 1.85 0.66 -0.78
CA TRP A 115 0.75 1.56 -0.49
C TRP A 115 -0.44 0.79 0.06
N ALA A 116 -0.72 0.97 1.34
CA ALA A 116 -1.76 0.23 2.04
C ALA A 116 -2.91 1.15 2.50
N SER A 117 -4.07 0.56 2.73
CA SER A 117 -5.17 1.18 3.47
C SER A 117 -5.71 0.21 4.50
N THR A 118 -5.92 0.70 5.72
CA THR A 118 -6.62 -0.08 6.75
C THR A 118 -8.10 -0.25 6.40
N SER A 119 -8.77 -1.17 7.09
CA SER A 119 -10.20 -1.41 6.85
C SER A 119 -11.09 -0.28 7.36
N LEU A 120 -10.62 0.47 8.33
CA LEU A 120 -11.39 1.49 9.06
C LEU A 120 -10.58 2.78 9.24
N PRO A 121 -10.21 3.49 8.14
CA PRO A 121 -9.39 4.70 8.25
C PRO A 121 -10.13 5.87 8.90
N GLU A 122 -11.46 5.82 8.96
CA GLU A 122 -12.33 6.83 9.57
C GLU A 122 -12.51 6.62 11.08
N GLN A 123 -12.10 5.47 11.62
CA GLN A 123 -12.21 5.20 13.04
C GLN A 123 -11.16 6.01 13.82
N ILE A 124 -11.60 6.73 14.83
CA ILE A 124 -10.80 7.73 15.54
C ILE A 124 -10.44 7.35 16.96
N ASP A 125 -11.26 6.50 17.59
CA ASP A 125 -11.11 6.17 19.01
C ASP A 125 -9.98 5.17 19.28
N LYS A 126 -9.53 4.46 18.25
CA LYS A 126 -8.51 3.41 18.39
C LYS A 126 -7.65 3.35 17.13
N VAL A 127 -6.36 3.26 17.33
CA VAL A 127 -5.42 2.91 16.25
C VAL A 127 -5.40 1.40 16.13
N PHE A 128 -5.78 0.91 14.96
CA PHE A 128 -5.77 -0.50 14.63
C PHE A 128 -4.59 -0.84 13.75
N ILE A 129 -3.55 -1.40 14.34
CA ILE A 129 -2.37 -1.87 13.63
C ILE A 129 -2.60 -3.32 13.21
N ASN A 130 -2.67 -3.54 11.93
CA ASN A 130 -3.02 -4.84 11.34
C ASN A 130 -1.91 -5.39 10.43
N GLN A 131 -2.21 -6.47 9.75
CA GLN A 131 -1.26 -7.13 8.86
C GLN A 131 -0.79 -6.29 7.68
N SER A 132 -1.63 -5.37 7.18
CA SER A 132 -1.21 -4.45 6.10
C SER A 132 -0.13 -3.46 6.55
N THR A 133 0.02 -3.27 7.86
CA THR A 133 1.11 -2.51 8.47
C THR A 133 2.35 -3.37 8.70
N PHE A 134 2.18 -4.53 9.34
CA PHE A 134 3.33 -5.34 9.75
C PHE A 134 4.03 -6.05 8.60
N LYS A 135 3.28 -6.50 7.59
CA LYS A 135 3.87 -7.22 6.47
C LYS A 135 4.93 -6.39 5.72
N PRO A 136 4.64 -5.15 5.28
CA PRO A 136 5.68 -4.31 4.67
C PRO A 136 6.90 -4.12 5.58
N ILE A 137 6.68 -3.87 6.87
CA ILE A 137 7.75 -3.66 7.83
C ILE A 137 8.69 -4.88 7.93
N LEU A 138 8.14 -6.09 7.93
CA LEU A 138 8.92 -7.33 7.96
C LEU A 138 9.81 -7.53 6.73
N PHE A 139 9.49 -6.88 5.61
CA PHE A 139 10.27 -6.90 4.37
C PHE A 139 11.03 -5.61 4.12
N TYR A 140 11.18 -4.76 5.13
CA TYR A 140 11.83 -3.45 5.03
C TYR A 140 11.24 -2.50 3.99
N HIS A 141 10.01 -2.79 3.53
CA HIS A 141 9.33 -1.95 2.56
C HIS A 141 8.97 -0.59 3.14
N PRO A 142 9.35 0.51 2.49
CA PRO A 142 8.74 1.79 2.76
C PRO A 142 7.22 1.68 2.68
N LEU A 143 6.54 2.12 3.73
CA LEU A 143 5.10 1.99 3.87
C LEU A 143 4.43 3.36 3.78
N VAL A 144 3.61 3.55 2.76
CA VAL A 144 2.60 4.61 2.73
C VAL A 144 1.28 3.99 3.14
N ILE A 145 0.65 4.53 4.17
CA ILE A 145 -0.58 3.95 4.69
C ILE A 145 -1.67 4.99 4.89
N HIS A 146 -2.83 4.73 4.30
CA HIS A 146 -4.06 5.43 4.63
C HIS A 146 -4.78 4.68 5.75
N SER A 147 -4.78 5.27 6.95
CA SER A 147 -5.22 4.61 8.17
C SER A 147 -5.85 5.62 9.13
N GLN A 148 -6.17 5.18 10.34
CA GLN A 148 -6.63 6.04 11.43
C GLN A 148 -5.59 7.12 11.74
N PRO A 149 -6.01 8.27 12.28
CA PRO A 149 -5.11 9.27 12.83
C PRO A 149 -4.13 8.68 13.86
N ASN A 150 -2.93 9.24 13.91
CA ASN A 150 -1.84 8.80 14.79
C ASN A 150 -1.29 7.38 14.53
N HIS A 151 -1.60 6.76 13.40
CA HIS A 151 -1.11 5.41 13.09
C HIS A 151 0.42 5.36 13.01
N ILE A 152 1.03 6.27 12.24
CA ILE A 152 2.49 6.37 12.12
C ILE A 152 3.12 6.81 13.44
N HIS A 153 2.46 7.74 14.17
CA HIS A 153 2.91 8.15 15.50
C HIS A 153 3.04 6.95 16.45
N TYR A 154 2.03 6.06 16.48
CA TYR A 154 2.09 4.86 17.31
C TYR A 154 3.17 3.88 16.87
N LEU A 155 3.40 3.73 15.58
CA LEU A 155 4.50 2.91 15.07
C LEU A 155 5.85 3.47 15.54
N LYS A 156 6.08 4.77 15.38
CA LYS A 156 7.30 5.44 15.86
C LYS A 156 7.50 5.27 17.38
N LYS A 157 6.43 5.44 18.16
CA LYS A 157 6.44 5.23 19.60
C LYS A 157 6.76 3.78 20.00
N SER A 158 6.42 2.82 19.14
CA SER A 158 6.74 1.40 19.30
C SER A 158 8.15 1.02 18.81
N GLY A 159 8.96 2.00 18.41
CA GLY A 159 10.35 1.80 17.97
C GLY A 159 10.52 1.57 16.47
N TYR A 160 9.47 1.61 15.68
CA TYR A 160 9.58 1.50 14.22
C TYR A 160 10.04 2.83 13.63
N LYS A 161 10.99 2.75 12.70
CA LYS A 161 11.38 3.89 11.89
C LYS A 161 10.34 4.11 10.78
N SER A 162 10.00 5.36 10.52
CA SER A 162 9.17 5.74 9.37
C SER A 162 10.04 6.20 8.21
N TYR A 163 9.40 6.60 7.12
CA TYR A 163 10.07 7.08 5.92
C TYR A 163 9.70 8.53 5.62
N ASP A 164 9.75 9.40 6.67
CA ASP A 164 9.33 10.80 6.59
C ASP A 164 10.17 11.66 5.63
N TRP A 165 11.39 11.25 5.34
CA TRP A 165 12.21 11.86 4.28
C TRP A 165 11.71 11.53 2.86
N LEU A 166 10.98 10.45 2.71
CA LEU A 166 10.44 9.99 1.43
C LEU A 166 8.97 10.39 1.27
N PHE A 167 8.19 10.27 2.33
CA PHE A 167 6.75 10.55 2.38
C PHE A 167 6.41 11.58 3.44
N ASP A 168 5.52 12.52 3.11
CA ASP A 168 5.06 13.51 4.07
C ASP A 168 4.05 12.91 5.06
N GLU A 169 4.48 12.70 6.29
CA GLU A 169 3.69 12.13 7.37
C GLU A 169 2.98 13.19 8.25
N SER A 170 3.08 14.47 7.91
CA SER A 170 2.59 15.57 8.77
C SER A 170 1.08 15.56 9.01
N LEU A 171 0.30 14.84 8.20
CA LEU A 171 -1.13 14.69 8.42
C LEU A 171 -1.52 13.41 9.18
N ASP A 172 -0.56 12.62 9.67
CA ASP A 172 -0.89 11.43 10.46
C ASP A 172 -1.63 11.81 11.76
N THR A 173 -1.28 12.95 12.35
CA THR A 173 -1.91 13.47 13.58
C THR A 173 -3.15 14.33 13.33
N LEU A 174 -3.45 14.64 12.07
CA LEU A 174 -4.60 15.46 11.76
C LEU A 174 -5.89 14.70 12.10
N TYR A 175 -6.63 15.27 13.04
CA TYR A 175 -7.85 14.73 13.57
C TYR A 175 -9.01 15.70 13.35
N ASN A 176 -9.97 15.27 12.57
CA ASN A 176 -11.28 15.89 12.46
C ASN A 176 -12.29 14.78 12.09
N HIS A 177 -13.51 14.84 12.62
CA HIS A 177 -14.59 13.91 12.28
C HIS A 177 -15.09 14.04 10.84
N GLU A 178 -14.65 15.06 10.12
CA GLU A 178 -15.08 15.35 8.77
C GLU A 178 -14.38 14.42 7.76
N TRP A 179 -15.13 13.96 6.77
CA TRP A 179 -14.63 13.17 5.65
C TRP A 179 -13.51 13.90 4.88
N GLU A 180 -13.56 15.22 4.85
CA GLU A 180 -12.58 16.10 4.22
C GLU A 180 -11.17 15.88 4.75
N THR A 181 -11.03 15.62 6.04
CA THR A 181 -9.74 15.33 6.68
C THR A 181 -9.18 14.00 6.20
N ASN A 182 -10.00 12.96 6.08
CA ASN A 182 -9.56 11.67 5.52
C ASN A 182 -9.16 11.80 4.06
N TYR A 183 -9.86 12.62 3.31
CA TYR A 183 -9.54 12.94 1.93
C TYR A 183 -8.21 13.71 1.82
N GLN A 184 -7.97 14.72 2.64
CA GLN A 184 -6.71 15.47 2.69
C GLN A 184 -5.52 14.54 3.02
N ARG A 185 -5.71 13.62 3.96
CA ARG A 185 -4.70 12.60 4.31
C ARG A 185 -4.42 11.66 3.14
N LEU A 186 -5.46 11.21 2.45
CA LEU A 186 -5.31 10.39 1.25
C LEU A 186 -4.57 11.14 0.13
N TRP A 187 -4.92 12.40 -0.12
CA TRP A 187 -4.25 13.25 -1.10
C TRP A 187 -2.76 13.48 -0.79
N LYS A 188 -2.43 13.57 0.48
CA LYS A 188 -1.03 13.69 0.87
C LYS A 188 -0.25 12.41 0.59
N ASN A 189 -0.85 11.27 0.88
CA ASN A 189 -0.29 9.98 0.48
C ASN A 189 -0.07 9.92 -1.04
N ILE A 190 -1.04 10.37 -1.82
CA ILE A 190 -0.97 10.42 -3.29
C ILE A 190 0.21 11.25 -3.78
N LYS A 191 0.43 12.45 -3.21
CA LYS A 191 1.60 13.27 -3.56
C LYS A 191 2.92 12.56 -3.26
N GLY A 192 2.98 11.82 -2.16
CA GLY A 192 4.13 10.98 -1.83
C GLY A 192 4.33 9.84 -2.83
N ILE A 193 3.24 9.18 -3.23
CA ILE A 193 3.26 8.15 -4.27
C ILE A 193 3.75 8.73 -5.60
N ASP A 194 3.22 9.86 -6.05
CA ASP A 194 3.66 10.52 -7.28
C ASP A 194 5.16 10.83 -7.26
N LYS A 195 5.65 11.36 -6.13
CA LYS A 195 7.08 11.62 -5.96
C LYS A 195 7.90 10.36 -6.22
N VAL A 196 7.56 9.28 -5.54
CA VAL A 196 8.33 8.01 -5.60
C VAL A 196 8.15 7.30 -6.95
N MET A 197 6.97 7.30 -7.53
CA MET A 197 6.72 6.70 -8.86
C MET A 197 7.51 7.42 -9.96
N ASN A 198 7.76 8.71 -9.84
CA ASN A 198 8.53 9.50 -10.81
C ASN A 198 10.05 9.46 -10.56
N MET A 199 10.52 8.92 -9.45
CA MET A 199 11.96 8.72 -9.20
C MET A 199 12.50 7.61 -10.11
N THR A 200 13.73 7.77 -10.55
CA THR A 200 14.48 6.67 -11.16
C THR A 200 14.78 5.59 -10.13
N ARG A 201 15.13 4.40 -10.59
CA ARG A 201 15.52 3.31 -9.68
C ARG A 201 16.74 3.68 -8.84
N ASP A 202 17.73 4.30 -9.45
CA ASP A 202 18.96 4.71 -8.76
C ASP A 202 18.69 5.76 -7.68
N GLU A 203 17.82 6.73 -7.95
CA GLU A 203 17.37 7.70 -6.93
C GLU A 203 16.65 7.02 -5.77
N LEU A 204 15.79 6.03 -6.06
CA LEU A 204 15.11 5.25 -5.03
C LEU A 204 16.09 4.44 -4.18
N VAL A 205 17.04 3.74 -4.83
CA VAL A 205 18.09 2.99 -4.14
C VAL A 205 18.88 3.93 -3.22
N LEU A 206 19.36 5.05 -3.75
CA LEU A 206 20.11 6.06 -2.96
C LEU A 206 19.28 6.59 -1.79
N SER A 207 17.98 6.80 -1.97
CA SER A 207 17.09 7.27 -0.90
C SER A 207 16.86 6.22 0.19
N LEU A 208 17.07 4.93 -0.09
CA LEU A 208 16.75 3.82 0.79
C LEU A 208 17.96 3.15 1.44
N ILE A 209 19.20 3.40 0.96
CA ILE A 209 20.41 2.84 1.57
C ILE A 209 20.70 3.36 3.01
N HIS A 210 20.01 4.35 3.47
CA HIS A 210 20.18 4.93 4.80
C HIS A 210 19.22 4.35 5.86
N ILE A 211 18.56 3.23 5.53
CA ILE A 211 17.69 2.48 6.46
C ILE A 211 18.55 1.72 7.52
#